data_b5b1e3f129bb5d6555585bf6212da33c
#
_entry.id   b5b1e3f129bb5d6555585bf6212da33c
#
_cell.length_a   1.000
_cell.length_b   1.000
_cell.length_c   1.000
_cell.angle_alpha   90.00
_cell.angle_beta   90.00
_cell.angle_gamma   90.00
#
_symmetry.space_group_name_H-M   'P 1'
#
loop_
_entity.id
_entity.type
_entity.pdbx_description
1 polymer ?
#
loop_
_entity_poly.entity_id
_entity_poly.type
_entity_poly.pdbx_seq_one_letter_code
_entity_poly.pdbx_strand_id
1 'polypeptide(L)'
;METNDTRNADPAITDDPAGQRIADDAAGMRLALQWAERGLYSTSPNPHIGCVIVKDGIVIGAGVTQPAGQDHAEIQALKDAQRRGFDVRGATAYVTLEPCSHYGRTPPCCDALVRSGLARVVAAMEDPNPLVAGQGMARLAQAGIAVSSGLLADEAHELNIGFFSRMTRQLPWVRMKTAASLDGMTALHNGTSQWITGAAARSDGHAWRARACAILTGIGTVKADNPQLNVRAVATPRQPRRIVVDSRLEIDPGARVLQGGGTWIVAAVTDHEREARLRDTGAEILTLPNAHGKVDLAELMRELARRQVNELHVEAGTKLNGSLVREGCVDELLLYLAPTLLGDAQGMFALPALTELAGKYPLKFHEAKMVGDDLRILARFMDKANVGDKTSVIDKNIH
;
A
#
# COMPACT_ATOMS: atom_id res chain seq x y z
N MET A 1 -6.49 -23.86 36.77
CA MET A 1 -7.05 -24.35 35.47
C MET A 1 -6.26 -23.64 34.39
N GLU A 2 -5.14 -24.23 34.02
CA GLU A 2 -4.24 -23.71 32.98
C GLU A 2 -4.84 -24.12 31.62
N THR A 3 -5.28 -23.15 30.84
CA THR A 3 -5.66 -23.36 29.46
C THR A 3 -4.43 -23.25 28.60
N ASN A 4 -3.96 -24.39 28.14
CA ASN A 4 -2.88 -24.56 27.17
C ASN A 4 -3.32 -23.93 25.82
N ASP A 5 -2.92 -22.70 25.53
CA ASP A 5 -3.11 -22.03 24.26
C ASP A 5 -1.92 -22.32 23.34
N THR A 6 -1.97 -23.52 22.71
CA THR A 6 -1.04 -23.88 21.62
C THR A 6 -1.57 -23.30 20.31
N ARG A 7 -1.58 -21.98 20.14
CA ARG A 7 -1.71 -21.36 18.84
C ARG A 7 -0.35 -21.26 18.19
N ASN A 8 -0.19 -22.07 17.14
CA ASN A 8 0.82 -22.06 16.08
C ASN A 8 1.75 -20.84 16.12
N ALA A 9 2.95 -21.01 16.64
CA ALA A 9 4.07 -20.17 16.27
C ALA A 9 4.30 -20.38 14.77
N ASP A 10 4.08 -19.36 13.95
CA ASP A 10 4.54 -19.33 12.56
C ASP A 10 6.04 -19.73 12.57
N PRO A 11 6.45 -20.70 11.73
CA PRO A 11 7.85 -21.07 11.65
C PRO A 11 8.64 -19.81 11.26
N ALA A 12 9.61 -19.47 12.08
CA ALA A 12 10.50 -18.34 11.84
C ALA A 12 10.95 -18.36 10.37
N ILE A 13 10.72 -17.24 9.66
CA ILE A 13 11.13 -17.07 8.26
C ILE A 13 12.64 -17.34 8.22
N THR A 14 13.03 -18.50 7.72
CA THR A 14 14.45 -18.80 7.53
C THR A 14 14.98 -17.88 6.43
N ASP A 15 16.12 -17.25 6.65
CA ASP A 15 16.75 -16.38 5.63
C ASP A 15 17.09 -17.13 4.33
N ASP A 16 17.18 -18.46 4.40
CA ASP A 16 17.40 -19.35 3.28
C ASP A 16 16.43 -20.56 3.34
N PRO A 17 15.45 -20.67 2.41
CA PRO A 17 14.46 -21.75 2.37
C PRO A 17 14.98 -23.00 1.68
N ALA A 18 16.17 -22.98 1.06
CA ALA A 18 16.70 -24.13 0.32
C ALA A 18 16.89 -25.35 1.24
N GLY A 19 16.47 -26.50 0.74
CA GLY A 19 16.47 -27.74 1.53
C GLY A 19 15.22 -27.88 2.41
N GLN A 20 14.36 -26.86 2.56
CA GLN A 20 13.12 -27.00 3.29
C GLN A 20 12.19 -27.97 2.57
N ARG A 21 11.56 -28.88 3.34
CA ARG A 21 10.56 -29.81 2.81
C ARG A 21 9.19 -29.12 2.74
N ILE A 22 8.54 -29.23 1.60
CA ILE A 22 7.19 -28.74 1.34
C ILE A 22 6.23 -29.93 1.38
N ALA A 23 5.22 -29.86 2.26
CA ALA A 23 4.28 -30.96 2.48
C ALA A 23 3.19 -31.03 1.38
N ASP A 24 2.72 -29.87 0.92
CA ASP A 24 1.64 -29.73 -0.04
C ASP A 24 1.73 -28.39 -0.81
N ASP A 25 0.86 -28.19 -1.79
CA ASP A 25 0.80 -26.96 -2.59
C ASP A 25 0.56 -25.72 -1.73
N ALA A 26 -0.26 -25.82 -0.69
CA ALA A 26 -0.56 -24.69 0.19
C ALA A 26 0.68 -24.24 0.98
N ALA A 27 1.52 -25.18 1.43
CA ALA A 27 2.80 -24.87 2.07
C ALA A 27 3.78 -24.20 1.10
N GLY A 28 3.83 -24.66 -0.16
CA GLY A 28 4.64 -24.05 -1.22
C GLY A 28 4.20 -22.61 -1.51
N MET A 29 2.89 -22.38 -1.62
CA MET A 29 2.35 -21.03 -1.87
C MET A 29 2.52 -20.10 -0.67
N ARG A 30 2.31 -20.59 0.57
CA ARG A 30 2.61 -19.78 1.78
C ARG A 30 4.05 -19.32 1.82
N LEU A 31 4.99 -20.20 1.47
CA LEU A 31 6.40 -19.82 1.39
C LEU A 31 6.64 -18.77 0.29
N ALA A 32 6.00 -18.91 -0.87
CA ALA A 32 6.10 -17.90 -1.93
C ALA A 32 5.53 -16.52 -1.47
N LEU A 33 4.43 -16.49 -0.71
CA LEU A 33 3.87 -15.28 -0.10
C LEU A 33 4.83 -14.64 0.90
N GLN A 34 5.44 -15.43 1.79
CA GLN A 34 6.48 -14.94 2.72
C GLN A 34 7.68 -14.33 1.99
N TRP A 35 8.05 -14.90 0.83
CA TRP A 35 9.10 -14.31 -0.02
C TRP A 35 8.64 -13.02 -0.67
N ALA A 36 7.39 -12.92 -1.10
CA ALA A 36 6.83 -11.69 -1.65
C ALA A 36 6.83 -10.53 -0.63
N GLU A 37 6.60 -10.81 0.65
CA GLU A 37 6.65 -9.82 1.73
C GLU A 37 8.01 -9.12 1.85
N ARG A 38 9.11 -9.79 1.50
CA ARG A 38 10.46 -9.19 1.47
C ARG A 38 10.57 -8.05 0.46
N GLY A 39 9.70 -8.04 -0.56
CA GLY A 39 9.62 -7.00 -1.58
C GLY A 39 8.82 -5.76 -1.19
N LEU A 40 8.09 -5.77 -0.06
CA LEU A 40 7.13 -4.72 0.31
C LEU A 40 7.70 -3.30 0.28
N TYR A 41 8.98 -3.13 0.61
CA TYR A 41 9.61 -1.83 0.69
C TYR A 41 10.43 -1.45 -0.55
N SER A 42 10.51 -2.31 -1.58
CA SER A 42 11.46 -2.12 -2.70
C SER A 42 10.84 -2.16 -4.09
N THR A 43 9.81 -2.98 -4.33
CA THR A 43 9.38 -3.34 -5.68
C THR A 43 8.50 -2.29 -6.37
N SER A 44 7.78 -1.44 -5.61
CA SER A 44 6.87 -0.45 -6.22
C SER A 44 7.55 0.40 -7.29
N PRO A 45 6.87 0.66 -8.42
CA PRO A 45 5.47 0.44 -8.74
C PRO A 45 5.10 -0.97 -9.22
N ASN A 46 6.05 -1.92 -9.31
CA ASN A 46 5.78 -3.32 -9.61
C ASN A 46 5.04 -3.99 -8.43
N PRO A 47 4.30 -5.08 -8.68
CA PRO A 47 3.70 -5.86 -7.60
C PRO A 47 4.78 -6.60 -6.78
N HIS A 48 4.44 -6.92 -5.55
CA HIS A 48 5.24 -7.69 -4.62
C HIS A 48 5.02 -9.17 -4.89
N ILE A 49 5.91 -9.79 -5.67
CA ILE A 49 5.78 -11.19 -6.08
C ILE A 49 6.90 -12.01 -5.46
N GLY A 50 6.54 -13.20 -4.97
CA GLY A 50 7.45 -14.26 -4.58
C GLY A 50 7.30 -15.47 -5.48
N CYS A 51 8.40 -16.17 -5.70
CA CYS A 51 8.43 -17.43 -6.42
C CYS A 51 9.31 -18.44 -5.69
N VAL A 52 8.79 -19.67 -5.53
CA VAL A 52 9.53 -20.79 -4.92
C VAL A 52 9.48 -21.98 -5.87
N ILE A 53 10.64 -22.59 -6.13
CA ILE A 53 10.77 -23.77 -6.98
C ILE A 53 11.01 -24.98 -6.10
N VAL A 54 10.16 -26.00 -6.27
CA VAL A 54 10.18 -27.23 -5.47
C VAL A 54 10.36 -28.43 -6.38
N LYS A 55 11.29 -29.31 -6.03
CA LYS A 55 11.53 -30.59 -6.70
C LYS A 55 11.57 -31.70 -5.66
N ASP A 56 10.85 -32.79 -5.91
CA ASP A 56 10.77 -33.95 -5.00
C ASP A 56 10.41 -33.54 -3.54
N GLY A 57 9.52 -32.54 -3.41
CA GLY A 57 9.11 -32.01 -2.13
C GLY A 57 10.14 -31.13 -1.41
N ILE A 58 11.26 -30.78 -2.07
CA ILE A 58 12.33 -29.94 -1.50
C ILE A 58 12.43 -28.62 -2.24
N VAL A 59 12.56 -27.51 -1.50
CA VAL A 59 12.83 -26.18 -2.08
C VAL A 59 14.24 -26.17 -2.64
N ILE A 60 14.35 -25.86 -3.93
CA ILE A 60 15.62 -25.80 -4.67
C ILE A 60 15.97 -24.39 -5.15
N GLY A 61 15.02 -23.46 -5.10
CA GLY A 61 15.27 -22.06 -5.45
C GLY A 61 14.12 -21.17 -4.99
N ALA A 62 14.44 -19.93 -4.65
CA ALA A 62 13.47 -18.94 -4.25
C ALA A 62 13.84 -17.54 -4.77
N GLY A 63 12.85 -16.71 -4.98
CA GLY A 63 13.05 -15.37 -5.51
C GLY A 63 11.93 -14.40 -5.14
N VAL A 64 12.28 -13.12 -5.11
CA VAL A 64 11.36 -12.01 -4.94
C VAL A 64 11.58 -11.01 -6.06
N THR A 65 10.51 -10.35 -6.52
CA THR A 65 10.60 -9.29 -7.52
C THR A 65 11.57 -8.20 -7.05
N GLN A 66 12.50 -7.83 -7.92
CA GLN A 66 13.48 -6.78 -7.68
C GLN A 66 12.90 -5.40 -8.03
N PRO A 67 13.57 -4.28 -7.67
CA PRO A 67 13.17 -2.95 -8.10
C PRO A 67 12.85 -2.85 -9.59
N ALA A 68 11.95 -1.94 -9.97
CA ALA A 68 11.45 -1.82 -11.34
C ALA A 68 12.58 -1.72 -12.39
N GLY A 69 12.52 -2.56 -13.41
CA GLY A 69 13.53 -2.70 -14.46
C GLY A 69 14.56 -3.79 -14.20
N GLN A 70 14.51 -4.45 -13.04
CA GLN A 70 15.33 -5.61 -12.71
C GLN A 70 14.51 -6.91 -12.81
N ASP A 71 15.09 -8.03 -12.35
CA ASP A 71 14.49 -9.36 -12.46
C ASP A 71 13.17 -9.49 -11.68
N HIS A 72 12.24 -10.23 -12.24
CA HIS A 72 11.04 -10.68 -11.55
C HIS A 72 11.34 -11.90 -10.65
N ALA A 73 10.41 -12.24 -9.76
CA ALA A 73 10.56 -13.30 -8.77
C ALA A 73 10.91 -14.65 -9.39
N GLU A 74 10.29 -14.99 -10.53
CA GLU A 74 10.50 -16.23 -11.25
C GLU A 74 11.95 -16.34 -11.76
N ILE A 75 12.48 -15.26 -12.31
CA ILE A 75 13.85 -15.19 -12.81
C ILE A 75 14.84 -15.30 -11.65
N GLN A 76 14.56 -14.65 -10.53
CA GLN A 76 15.38 -14.76 -9.33
C GLN A 76 15.38 -16.18 -8.77
N ALA A 77 14.23 -16.85 -8.71
CA ALA A 77 14.12 -18.23 -8.25
C ALA A 77 14.89 -19.21 -9.16
N LEU A 78 14.81 -19.04 -10.48
CA LEU A 78 15.59 -19.84 -11.45
C LEU A 78 17.10 -19.61 -11.28
N LYS A 79 17.54 -18.36 -11.14
CA LYS A 79 18.95 -18.01 -10.90
C LYS A 79 19.44 -18.54 -9.56
N ASP A 80 18.60 -18.55 -8.53
CA ASP A 80 18.93 -19.09 -7.22
C ASP A 80 19.15 -20.60 -7.28
N ALA A 81 18.22 -21.35 -7.91
CA ALA A 81 18.38 -22.79 -8.14
C ALA A 81 19.66 -23.11 -8.91
N GLN A 82 19.94 -22.35 -9.97
CA GLN A 82 21.16 -22.50 -10.77
C GLN A 82 22.43 -22.26 -9.95
N ARG A 83 22.50 -21.19 -9.13
CA ARG A 83 23.65 -20.90 -8.26
C ARG A 83 23.91 -21.99 -7.25
N ARG A 84 22.87 -22.70 -6.83
CA ARG A 84 22.94 -23.85 -5.90
C ARG A 84 23.26 -25.16 -6.60
N GLY A 85 23.38 -25.18 -7.93
CA GLY A 85 23.66 -26.36 -8.71
C GLY A 85 22.48 -27.30 -8.94
N PHE A 86 21.24 -26.85 -8.71
CA PHE A 86 20.04 -27.66 -8.92
C PHE A 86 19.53 -27.56 -10.37
N ASP A 87 19.10 -28.71 -10.89
CA ASP A 87 18.39 -28.83 -12.14
C ASP A 87 16.87 -28.68 -11.88
N VAL A 88 16.28 -27.65 -12.42
CA VAL A 88 14.83 -27.31 -12.25
C VAL A 88 13.90 -28.10 -13.17
N ARG A 89 14.42 -28.89 -14.12
CA ARG A 89 13.59 -29.69 -15.02
C ARG A 89 12.73 -30.66 -14.23
N GLY A 90 11.43 -30.69 -14.54
CA GLY A 90 10.45 -31.51 -13.86
C GLY A 90 9.97 -30.94 -12.51
N ALA A 91 10.48 -29.78 -12.04
CA ALA A 91 10.09 -29.16 -10.79
C ALA A 91 8.73 -28.42 -10.92
N THR A 92 8.16 -28.04 -9.76
CA THR A 92 6.99 -27.16 -9.63
C THR A 92 7.43 -25.78 -9.16
N ALA A 93 6.93 -24.71 -9.82
CA ALA A 93 7.07 -23.35 -9.35
C ALA A 93 5.76 -22.87 -8.72
N TYR A 94 5.83 -22.30 -7.51
CA TYR A 94 4.75 -21.58 -6.84
C TYR A 94 5.04 -20.10 -6.98
N VAL A 95 4.12 -19.34 -7.54
CA VAL A 95 4.26 -17.89 -7.77
C VAL A 95 3.02 -17.15 -7.32
N THR A 96 3.20 -16.02 -6.65
CA THR A 96 2.08 -15.32 -6.00
C THR A 96 1.21 -14.50 -6.95
N LEU A 97 1.59 -14.39 -8.23
CA LEU A 97 0.80 -13.79 -9.31
C LEU A 97 1.11 -14.51 -10.62
N GLU A 98 0.20 -14.48 -11.56
CA GLU A 98 0.40 -15.00 -12.92
C GLU A 98 1.72 -14.52 -13.54
N PRO A 99 2.57 -15.42 -14.06
CA PRO A 99 3.80 -15.05 -14.76
C PRO A 99 3.52 -14.20 -16.01
N CYS A 100 4.24 -13.10 -16.15
CA CYS A 100 4.01 -12.17 -17.27
C CYS A 100 4.29 -12.81 -18.63
N SER A 101 3.42 -12.50 -19.61
CA SER A 101 3.46 -13.01 -20.99
C SER A 101 3.87 -11.96 -22.03
N HIS A 102 3.97 -10.69 -21.65
CA HIS A 102 4.26 -9.57 -22.53
C HIS A 102 5.67 -9.02 -22.33
N TYR A 103 6.23 -8.40 -23.35
CA TYR A 103 7.48 -7.65 -23.26
C TYR A 103 7.21 -6.29 -22.61
N GLY A 104 7.73 -6.12 -21.41
CA GLY A 104 7.73 -4.84 -20.69
C GLY A 104 9.14 -4.24 -20.67
N ARG A 105 9.61 -3.87 -19.48
CA ARG A 105 11.03 -3.47 -19.26
C ARG A 105 11.96 -4.67 -19.30
N THR A 106 11.43 -5.87 -19.09
CA THR A 106 12.13 -7.16 -19.09
C THR A 106 11.40 -8.14 -20.03
N PRO A 107 12.08 -9.19 -20.54
CA PRO A 107 11.42 -10.25 -21.29
C PRO A 107 10.39 -10.99 -20.45
N PRO A 108 9.37 -11.64 -21.07
CA PRO A 108 8.31 -12.38 -20.38
C PRO A 108 8.87 -13.50 -19.50
N CYS A 109 8.40 -13.60 -18.24
CA CYS A 109 8.78 -14.70 -17.35
C CYS A 109 8.31 -16.06 -17.88
N CYS A 110 7.17 -16.12 -18.56
CA CYS A 110 6.68 -17.35 -19.19
C CYS A 110 7.72 -18.00 -20.10
N ASP A 111 8.46 -17.19 -20.89
CA ASP A 111 9.50 -17.73 -21.78
C ASP A 111 10.66 -18.37 -21.04
N ALA A 112 11.05 -17.79 -19.91
CA ALA A 112 12.11 -18.34 -19.07
C ALA A 112 11.65 -19.64 -18.38
N LEU A 113 10.40 -19.68 -17.87
CA LEU A 113 9.82 -20.87 -17.25
C LEU A 113 9.68 -22.01 -18.26
N VAL A 114 9.24 -21.73 -19.50
CA VAL A 114 9.19 -22.74 -20.58
C VAL A 114 10.59 -23.29 -20.87
N ARG A 115 11.57 -22.41 -21.09
CA ARG A 115 12.95 -22.84 -21.39
C ARG A 115 13.60 -23.63 -20.27
N SER A 116 13.19 -23.40 -19.02
CA SER A 116 13.75 -24.10 -17.85
C SER A 116 13.28 -25.55 -17.71
N GLY A 117 12.23 -25.96 -18.43
CA GLY A 117 11.71 -27.32 -18.43
C GLY A 117 10.95 -27.68 -17.15
N LEU A 118 10.34 -26.71 -16.46
CA LEU A 118 9.43 -26.96 -15.33
C LEU A 118 8.28 -27.86 -15.78
N ALA A 119 7.85 -28.77 -14.89
CA ALA A 119 6.68 -29.63 -15.16
C ALA A 119 5.37 -28.93 -14.78
N ARG A 120 5.39 -28.03 -13.77
CA ARG A 120 4.17 -27.40 -13.24
C ARG A 120 4.43 -25.98 -12.75
N VAL A 121 3.42 -25.11 -12.93
CA VAL A 121 3.35 -23.76 -12.35
C VAL A 121 2.01 -23.60 -11.60
N VAL A 122 2.07 -23.19 -10.34
CA VAL A 122 0.92 -22.86 -9.50
C VAL A 122 0.98 -21.38 -9.22
N ALA A 123 0.01 -20.62 -9.75
CA ALA A 123 -0.14 -19.21 -9.45
C ALA A 123 -1.18 -18.99 -8.34
N ALA A 124 -0.95 -18.03 -7.41
CA ALA A 124 -1.95 -17.71 -6.42
C ALA A 124 -3.19 -17.09 -7.09
N MET A 125 -3.00 -16.26 -8.12
CA MET A 125 -4.09 -15.63 -8.85
C MET A 125 -3.64 -15.18 -10.25
N GLU A 126 -4.62 -14.88 -11.09
CA GLU A 126 -4.39 -14.27 -12.40
C GLU A 126 -4.04 -12.77 -12.27
N ASP A 127 -3.38 -12.22 -13.31
CA ASP A 127 -3.07 -10.78 -13.36
C ASP A 127 -4.37 -9.97 -13.47
N PRO A 128 -4.61 -8.95 -12.62
CA PRO A 128 -5.81 -8.12 -12.66
C PRO A 128 -5.91 -7.23 -13.90
N ASN A 129 -4.82 -7.07 -14.64
CA ASN A 129 -4.82 -6.27 -15.86
C ASN A 129 -5.57 -7.02 -16.97
N PRO A 130 -6.74 -6.53 -17.43
CA PRO A 130 -7.55 -7.22 -18.45
C PRO A 130 -6.81 -7.50 -19.77
N LEU A 131 -5.74 -6.75 -20.03
CA LEU A 131 -4.92 -6.93 -21.25
C LEU A 131 -3.99 -8.13 -21.17
N VAL A 132 -3.76 -8.71 -20.00
CA VAL A 132 -2.81 -9.80 -19.79
C VAL A 132 -3.40 -10.98 -19.00
N ALA A 133 -4.55 -10.80 -18.34
CA ALA A 133 -5.21 -11.80 -17.53
C ALA A 133 -5.36 -13.15 -18.27
N GLY A 134 -4.85 -14.23 -17.67
CA GLY A 134 -4.90 -15.60 -18.18
C GLY A 134 -3.93 -15.91 -19.35
N GLN A 135 -3.29 -14.91 -19.96
CA GLN A 135 -2.42 -15.15 -21.13
C GLN A 135 -1.10 -15.85 -20.75
N GLY A 136 -0.57 -15.55 -19.57
CA GLY A 136 0.62 -16.20 -19.06
C GLY A 136 0.37 -17.68 -18.78
N MET A 137 -0.70 -18.00 -18.08
CA MET A 137 -1.10 -19.38 -17.79
C MET A 137 -1.41 -20.16 -19.07
N ALA A 138 -2.14 -19.55 -20.03
CA ALA A 138 -2.42 -20.16 -21.33
C ALA A 138 -1.14 -20.48 -22.12
N ARG A 139 -0.14 -19.57 -22.12
CA ARG A 139 1.15 -19.75 -22.79
C ARG A 139 1.96 -20.90 -22.19
N LEU A 140 1.98 -21.00 -20.86
CA LEU A 140 2.63 -22.12 -20.16
C LEU A 140 1.95 -23.47 -20.49
N ALA A 141 0.61 -23.51 -20.47
CA ALA A 141 -0.16 -24.70 -20.82
C ALA A 141 0.08 -25.15 -22.27
N GLN A 142 0.13 -24.23 -23.23
CA GLN A 142 0.43 -24.51 -24.63
C GLN A 142 1.85 -25.09 -24.81
N ALA A 143 2.79 -24.74 -23.94
CA ALA A 143 4.14 -25.30 -23.90
C ALA A 143 4.23 -26.66 -23.19
N GLY A 144 3.11 -27.22 -22.73
CA GLY A 144 3.06 -28.54 -22.06
C GLY A 144 3.33 -28.49 -20.57
N ILE A 145 3.38 -27.32 -19.95
CA ILE A 145 3.53 -27.15 -18.48
C ILE A 145 2.14 -27.24 -17.84
N ALA A 146 1.99 -28.11 -16.81
CA ALA A 146 0.77 -28.17 -16.04
C ALA A 146 0.57 -26.86 -15.25
N VAL A 147 -0.62 -26.26 -15.32
CA VAL A 147 -0.91 -24.97 -14.67
C VAL A 147 -2.12 -25.06 -13.76
N SER A 148 -2.10 -24.31 -12.65
CA SER A 148 -3.26 -24.12 -11.78
C SER A 148 -3.20 -22.73 -11.13
N SER A 149 -4.37 -22.12 -10.83
CA SER A 149 -4.46 -20.83 -10.15
C SER A 149 -5.55 -20.84 -9.08
N GLY A 150 -5.57 -19.83 -8.20
CA GLY A 150 -6.58 -19.63 -7.16
C GLY A 150 -6.14 -20.04 -5.75
N LEU A 151 -4.94 -20.59 -5.59
CA LEU A 151 -4.47 -21.04 -4.28
C LEU A 151 -3.95 -19.87 -3.45
N LEU A 152 -4.58 -19.60 -2.28
CA LEU A 152 -4.29 -18.46 -1.39
C LEU A 152 -4.40 -17.11 -2.13
N ALA A 153 -5.42 -16.99 -2.98
CA ALA A 153 -5.64 -15.81 -3.81
C ALA A 153 -5.94 -14.56 -2.97
N ASP A 154 -6.66 -14.69 -1.87
CA ASP A 154 -7.03 -13.57 -1.00
C ASP A 154 -5.78 -12.99 -0.32
N GLU A 155 -4.86 -13.82 0.15
CA GLU A 155 -3.60 -13.40 0.75
C GLU A 155 -2.68 -12.71 -0.29
N ALA A 156 -2.61 -13.24 -1.51
CA ALA A 156 -1.86 -12.63 -2.60
C ALA A 156 -2.45 -11.27 -3.01
N HIS A 157 -3.79 -11.16 -3.03
CA HIS A 157 -4.50 -9.92 -3.28
C HIS A 157 -4.21 -8.88 -2.19
N GLU A 158 -4.30 -9.26 -0.91
CA GLU A 158 -4.02 -8.36 0.22
C GLU A 158 -2.59 -7.80 0.18
N LEU A 159 -1.63 -8.65 -0.16
CA LEU A 159 -0.23 -8.22 -0.29
C LEU A 159 -0.05 -7.15 -1.38
N ASN A 160 -0.85 -7.23 -2.45
CA ASN A 160 -0.76 -6.40 -3.63
C ASN A 160 -1.95 -5.46 -3.83
N ILE A 161 -2.72 -5.18 -2.77
CA ILE A 161 -3.99 -4.45 -2.83
C ILE A 161 -3.89 -3.11 -3.57
N GLY A 162 -2.78 -2.39 -3.41
CA GLY A 162 -2.53 -1.12 -4.09
C GLY A 162 -2.25 -1.29 -5.59
N PHE A 163 -1.51 -2.32 -5.97
CA PHE A 163 -1.29 -2.65 -7.38
C PHE A 163 -2.61 -3.01 -8.07
N PHE A 164 -3.41 -3.88 -7.45
CA PHE A 164 -4.73 -4.26 -7.97
C PHE A 164 -5.66 -3.06 -8.08
N SER A 165 -5.72 -2.22 -7.06
CA SER A 165 -6.49 -0.98 -7.08
C SER A 165 -6.14 -0.10 -8.29
N ARG A 166 -4.84 0.13 -8.52
CA ARG A 166 -4.37 0.95 -9.63
C ARG A 166 -4.69 0.31 -11.00
N MET A 167 -4.56 -1.01 -11.13
CA MET A 167 -4.84 -1.71 -12.41
C MET A 167 -6.33 -1.76 -12.75
N THR A 168 -7.19 -2.02 -11.77
CA THR A 168 -8.63 -2.24 -11.99
C THR A 168 -9.46 -0.97 -11.86
N ARG A 169 -9.13 -0.07 -10.91
CA ARG A 169 -9.89 1.16 -10.64
C ARG A 169 -9.23 2.42 -11.18
N GLN A 170 -7.96 2.35 -11.60
CA GLN A 170 -7.12 3.49 -11.98
C GLN A 170 -6.99 4.52 -10.83
N LEU A 171 -6.99 4.05 -9.61
CA LEU A 171 -6.85 4.81 -8.37
C LEU A 171 -5.85 4.11 -7.46
N PRO A 172 -5.05 4.83 -6.65
CA PRO A 172 -4.24 4.21 -5.60
C PRO A 172 -5.15 3.57 -4.54
N TRP A 173 -4.62 2.64 -3.78
CA TRP A 173 -5.21 2.26 -2.49
C TRP A 173 -4.84 3.30 -1.46
N VAL A 174 -5.84 3.99 -0.91
CA VAL A 174 -5.64 5.10 0.02
C VAL A 174 -5.83 4.63 1.45
N ARG A 175 -4.74 4.55 2.19
CA ARG A 175 -4.72 4.23 3.63
C ARG A 175 -4.52 5.49 4.44
N MET A 176 -5.52 5.87 5.23
CA MET A 176 -5.46 7.01 6.12
C MET A 176 -5.05 6.57 7.52
N LYS A 177 -3.90 7.06 7.98
CA LYS A 177 -3.41 6.79 9.34
C LYS A 177 -3.85 7.90 10.29
N THR A 178 -4.42 7.50 11.42
CA THR A 178 -4.65 8.36 12.57
C THR A 178 -4.10 7.73 13.85
N ALA A 179 -3.67 8.57 14.78
CA ALA A 179 -3.30 8.15 16.12
C ALA A 179 -4.13 8.98 17.11
N ALA A 180 -4.88 8.33 17.98
CA ALA A 180 -5.85 8.99 18.83
C ALA A 180 -5.85 8.37 20.23
N SER A 181 -6.42 9.10 21.17
CA SER A 181 -6.85 8.56 22.48
C SER A 181 -8.02 7.58 22.29
N LEU A 182 -8.37 6.84 23.32
CA LEU A 182 -9.48 5.86 23.30
C LEU A 182 -10.84 6.55 23.02
N ASP A 183 -11.01 7.81 23.42
CA ASP A 183 -12.17 8.65 23.11
C ASP A 183 -12.06 9.38 21.75
N GLY A 184 -11.06 9.03 20.90
CA GLY A 184 -10.97 9.46 19.51
C GLY A 184 -10.33 10.83 19.27
N MET A 185 -9.60 11.39 20.24
CA MET A 185 -8.98 12.71 20.15
C MET A 185 -7.54 12.62 19.66
N THR A 186 -7.15 13.52 18.75
CA THR A 186 -5.84 13.53 18.08
C THR A 186 -4.94 14.68 18.55
N ALA A 187 -5.47 15.68 19.18
CA ALA A 187 -4.74 16.81 19.74
C ALA A 187 -5.61 17.56 20.76
N LEU A 188 -5.01 18.29 21.68
CA LEU A 188 -5.70 19.27 22.51
C LEU A 188 -6.12 20.50 21.69
N HIS A 189 -7.03 21.32 22.20
CA HIS A 189 -7.46 22.56 21.52
C HIS A 189 -6.32 23.57 21.28
N ASN A 190 -5.29 23.55 22.12
CA ASN A 190 -4.08 24.37 21.93
C ASN A 190 -3.09 23.82 20.89
N GLY A 191 -3.42 22.68 20.23
CA GLY A 191 -2.60 22.04 19.21
C GLY A 191 -1.59 21.02 19.74
N THR A 192 -1.46 20.84 21.06
CA THR A 192 -0.55 19.82 21.62
C THR A 192 -1.05 18.43 21.26
N SER A 193 -0.22 17.63 20.57
CA SER A 193 -0.56 16.29 20.06
C SER A 193 0.50 15.21 20.36
N GLN A 194 1.66 15.59 20.87
CA GLN A 194 2.81 14.69 21.07
C GLN A 194 3.04 14.40 22.55
N TRP A 195 3.09 13.12 22.99
CA TRP A 195 2.80 11.90 22.22
C TRP A 195 1.56 11.23 22.80
N ILE A 196 0.56 10.96 21.96
CA ILE A 196 -0.65 10.26 22.41
C ILE A 196 -0.36 8.75 22.43
N THR A 197 0.24 8.21 21.35
CA THR A 197 0.56 6.78 21.22
C THR A 197 2.00 6.45 21.59
N GLY A 198 2.25 5.21 21.97
CA GLY A 198 3.54 4.70 22.42
C GLY A 198 4.59 4.57 21.30
N ALA A 199 5.81 4.24 21.69
CA ALA A 199 6.95 4.10 20.78
C ALA A 199 6.77 2.95 19.76
N ALA A 200 6.15 1.84 20.19
CA ALA A 200 5.87 0.68 19.35
C ALA A 200 4.93 1.05 18.17
N ALA A 201 3.82 1.76 18.44
CA ALA A 201 2.90 2.23 17.40
C ALA A 201 3.56 3.23 16.44
N ARG A 202 4.44 4.12 16.94
CA ARG A 202 5.21 5.02 16.08
C ARG A 202 6.18 4.27 15.16
N SER A 203 6.84 3.23 15.66
CA SER A 203 7.72 2.36 14.86
C SER A 203 6.93 1.59 13.80
N ASP A 204 5.80 1.00 14.17
CA ASP A 204 4.88 0.31 13.24
C ASP A 204 4.37 1.28 12.15
N GLY A 205 4.05 2.52 12.51
CA GLY A 205 3.70 3.57 11.53
C GLY A 205 4.81 3.85 10.51
N HIS A 206 6.10 3.70 10.88
CA HIS A 206 7.21 3.80 9.92
C HIS A 206 7.28 2.60 8.96
N ALA A 207 6.88 1.41 9.37
CA ALA A 207 6.75 0.25 8.46
C ALA A 207 5.66 0.51 7.40
N TRP A 208 4.51 1.07 7.80
CA TRP A 208 3.46 1.48 6.86
C TRP A 208 3.91 2.59 5.90
N ARG A 209 4.71 3.55 6.36
CA ARG A 209 5.35 4.54 5.46
C ARG A 209 6.30 3.89 4.47
N ALA A 210 7.12 2.91 4.90
CA ALA A 210 8.07 2.21 4.04
C ALA A 210 7.36 1.41 2.93
N ARG A 211 6.22 0.81 3.23
CA ARG A 211 5.37 0.10 2.29
C ARG A 211 4.77 1.04 1.23
N ALA A 212 4.33 2.22 1.63
CA ALA A 212 3.63 3.16 0.75
C ALA A 212 4.51 3.67 -0.40
N CYS A 213 3.91 3.96 -1.55
CA CYS A 213 4.55 4.65 -2.67
C CYS A 213 4.72 6.13 -2.37
N ALA A 214 3.72 6.71 -1.69
CA ALA A 214 3.70 8.12 -1.33
C ALA A 214 3.05 8.36 0.03
N ILE A 215 3.47 9.44 0.71
CA ILE A 215 2.85 9.95 1.95
C ILE A 215 2.24 11.31 1.64
N LEU A 216 0.96 11.47 1.96
CA LEU A 216 0.21 12.70 1.75
C LEU A 216 -0.09 13.38 3.09
N THR A 217 0.14 14.71 3.11
CA THR A 217 -0.27 15.57 4.23
C THR A 217 -0.93 16.85 3.71
N GLY A 218 -1.49 17.66 4.61
CA GLY A 218 -2.01 19.00 4.30
C GLY A 218 -1.10 20.10 4.83
N ILE A 219 -1.20 21.28 4.25
CA ILE A 219 -0.45 22.47 4.65
C ILE A 219 -0.64 22.79 6.14
N GLY A 220 -1.82 22.52 6.72
CA GLY A 220 -2.08 22.72 8.15
C GLY A 220 -1.13 21.91 9.04
N THR A 221 -0.90 20.62 8.71
CA THR A 221 0.05 19.76 9.43
C THR A 221 1.49 20.24 9.24
N VAL A 222 1.84 20.70 8.02
CA VAL A 222 3.18 21.25 7.78
C VAL A 222 3.45 22.48 8.63
N LYS A 223 2.46 23.40 8.75
CA LYS A 223 2.58 24.60 9.56
C LYS A 223 2.62 24.31 11.07
N ALA A 224 1.88 23.30 11.53
CA ALA A 224 1.81 22.95 12.95
C ALA A 224 3.06 22.17 13.43
N ASP A 225 3.47 21.14 12.68
CA ASP A 225 4.43 20.14 13.15
C ASP A 225 5.78 20.20 12.41
N ASN A 226 5.86 20.92 11.27
CA ASN A 226 7.02 20.95 10.37
C ASN A 226 7.64 19.55 10.16
N PRO A 227 6.86 18.55 9.69
CA PRO A 227 7.28 17.15 9.66
C PRO A 227 8.24 16.89 8.49
N GLN A 228 9.09 15.87 8.63
CA GLN A 228 9.94 15.39 7.53
C GLN A 228 9.19 14.42 6.59
N LEU A 229 8.19 13.71 7.08
CA LEU A 229 7.45 12.65 6.37
C LEU A 229 8.36 11.62 5.67
N ASN A 230 9.41 11.21 6.35
CA ASN A 230 10.35 10.19 5.89
C ASN A 230 10.26 8.91 6.72
N VAL A 231 10.85 7.84 6.18
CA VAL A 231 11.07 6.59 6.90
C VAL A 231 12.44 6.65 7.56
N ARG A 232 12.49 6.43 8.89
CA ARG A 232 13.73 6.45 9.68
C ARG A 232 13.81 5.41 10.80
N ALA A 233 12.69 4.76 11.16
CA ALA A 233 12.65 3.76 12.22
C ALA A 233 12.71 2.32 11.72
N VAL A 234 12.65 2.11 10.40
CA VAL A 234 12.81 0.79 9.77
C VAL A 234 13.76 0.90 8.59
N ALA A 235 14.51 -0.16 8.32
CA ALA A 235 15.39 -0.22 7.15
C ALA A 235 14.55 -0.26 5.87
N THR A 236 14.89 0.59 4.90
CA THR A 236 14.22 0.63 3.59
C THR A 236 15.20 1.07 2.52
N PRO A 237 15.20 0.45 1.33
CA PRO A 237 16.06 0.86 0.22
C PRO A 237 15.57 2.12 -0.49
N ARG A 238 14.34 2.58 -0.22
CA ARG A 238 13.73 3.76 -0.83
C ARG A 238 12.94 4.59 0.18
N GLN A 239 12.76 5.88 -0.13
CA GLN A 239 11.83 6.75 0.59
C GLN A 239 10.53 6.90 -0.22
N PRO A 240 9.37 6.94 0.43
CA PRO A 240 8.11 7.27 -0.23
C PRO A 240 8.14 8.72 -0.75
N ARG A 241 7.41 8.98 -1.84
CA ARG A 241 7.20 10.34 -2.35
C ARG A 241 6.41 11.14 -1.33
N ARG A 242 6.81 12.37 -1.03
CA ARG A 242 6.07 13.28 -0.14
C ARG A 242 5.12 14.14 -0.95
N ILE A 243 3.88 14.30 -0.47
CA ILE A 243 2.83 15.06 -1.13
C ILE A 243 2.23 16.02 -0.11
N VAL A 244 2.16 17.30 -0.46
CA VAL A 244 1.55 18.34 0.38
C VAL A 244 0.37 18.95 -0.37
N VAL A 245 -0.84 18.81 0.19
CA VAL A 245 -2.03 19.50 -0.29
C VAL A 245 -2.01 20.91 0.27
N ASP A 246 -1.78 21.88 -0.60
CA ASP A 246 -1.65 23.31 -0.27
C ASP A 246 -2.33 24.17 -1.33
N SER A 247 -3.63 24.31 -1.20
CA SER A 247 -4.46 24.98 -2.21
C SER A 247 -3.99 26.39 -2.60
N ARG A 248 -3.23 27.08 -1.75
CA ARG A 248 -2.83 28.49 -1.95
C ARG A 248 -1.33 28.72 -2.01
N LEU A 249 -0.53 27.64 -2.08
CA LEU A 249 0.94 27.70 -2.08
C LEU A 249 1.51 28.48 -0.87
N GLU A 250 0.98 28.16 0.32
CA GLU A 250 1.37 28.84 1.58
C GLU A 250 2.55 28.18 2.28
N ILE A 251 3.08 27.08 1.74
CA ILE A 251 4.21 26.34 2.32
C ILE A 251 5.47 27.20 2.30
N ASP A 252 6.17 27.23 3.43
CA ASP A 252 7.49 27.87 3.52
C ASP A 252 8.53 27.04 2.76
N PRO A 253 9.35 27.66 1.87
CA PRO A 253 10.45 26.95 1.20
C PRO A 253 11.47 26.29 2.15
N GLY A 254 11.57 26.77 3.40
CA GLY A 254 12.39 26.17 4.46
C GLY A 254 11.74 24.97 5.17
N ALA A 255 10.50 24.57 4.82
CA ALA A 255 9.80 23.48 5.47
C ALA A 255 10.57 22.15 5.35
N ARG A 256 10.66 21.39 6.46
CA ARG A 256 11.43 20.12 6.50
C ARG A 256 10.94 19.07 5.51
N VAL A 257 9.65 19.10 5.16
CA VAL A 257 9.07 18.19 4.16
C VAL A 257 9.65 18.39 2.75
N LEU A 258 10.24 19.55 2.45
CA LEU A 258 10.89 19.89 1.17
C LEU A 258 12.36 19.45 1.11
N GLN A 259 13.00 19.21 2.25
CA GLN A 259 14.42 18.86 2.33
C GLN A 259 14.73 17.58 1.54
N GLY A 260 15.80 17.62 0.72
CA GLY A 260 16.21 16.52 -0.15
C GLY A 260 15.40 16.40 -1.44
N GLY A 261 14.57 17.39 -1.76
CA GLY A 261 13.83 17.48 -3.02
C GLY A 261 12.73 16.42 -3.21
N GLY A 262 12.16 16.40 -4.42
CA GLY A 262 11.21 15.35 -4.84
C GLY A 262 9.83 15.39 -4.16
N THR A 263 9.47 16.46 -3.47
CA THR A 263 8.12 16.64 -2.91
C THR A 263 7.17 17.15 -4.00
N TRP A 264 5.96 16.62 -4.05
CA TRP A 264 4.87 17.16 -4.86
C TRP A 264 4.01 18.09 -4.01
N ILE A 265 3.84 19.33 -4.47
CA ILE A 265 2.93 20.30 -3.85
C ILE A 265 1.71 20.41 -4.76
N VAL A 266 0.53 20.15 -4.19
CA VAL A 266 -0.72 20.15 -4.94
C VAL A 266 -1.50 21.43 -4.59
N ALA A 267 -1.66 22.29 -5.59
CA ALA A 267 -2.27 23.61 -5.44
C ALA A 267 -3.61 23.73 -6.21
N ALA A 268 -4.40 24.71 -5.83
CA ALA A 268 -5.61 25.12 -6.56
C ALA A 268 -5.45 26.48 -7.25
N VAL A 269 -4.29 27.10 -7.10
CA VAL A 269 -3.96 28.41 -7.69
C VAL A 269 -2.63 28.33 -8.42
N THR A 270 -2.43 29.23 -9.36
CA THR A 270 -1.13 29.49 -9.99
C THR A 270 -0.58 30.78 -9.44
N ASP A 271 0.67 30.73 -8.94
CA ASP A 271 1.42 31.90 -8.48
C ASP A 271 2.88 31.68 -8.91
N HIS A 272 3.24 32.30 -10.02
CA HIS A 272 4.53 32.05 -10.67
C HIS A 272 5.75 32.37 -9.78
N GLU A 273 5.65 33.41 -8.92
CA GLU A 273 6.74 33.78 -8.02
C GLU A 273 6.92 32.74 -6.90
N ARG A 274 5.81 32.33 -6.27
CA ARG A 274 5.84 31.26 -5.24
C ARG A 274 6.25 29.92 -5.82
N GLU A 275 5.72 29.57 -6.99
CA GLU A 275 6.07 28.33 -7.68
C GLU A 275 7.57 28.29 -8.02
N ALA A 276 8.16 29.39 -8.51
CA ALA A 276 9.60 29.44 -8.79
C ALA A 276 10.42 29.14 -7.53
N ARG A 277 10.13 29.86 -6.42
CA ARG A 277 10.84 29.63 -5.14
C ARG A 277 10.67 28.18 -4.62
N LEU A 278 9.52 27.58 -4.82
CA LEU A 278 9.29 26.18 -4.39
C LEU A 278 10.00 25.19 -5.31
N ARG A 279 10.03 25.43 -6.62
CA ARG A 279 10.81 24.61 -7.57
C ARG A 279 12.31 24.64 -7.29
N ASP A 280 12.85 25.76 -6.78
CA ASP A 280 14.27 25.87 -6.37
C ASP A 280 14.61 24.91 -5.21
N THR A 281 13.62 24.46 -4.42
CA THR A 281 13.80 23.41 -3.40
C THR A 281 13.79 21.99 -3.99
N GLY A 282 13.59 21.82 -5.29
CA GLY A 282 13.40 20.55 -5.97
C GLY A 282 11.96 20.00 -5.85
N ALA A 283 11.00 20.83 -5.47
CA ALA A 283 9.59 20.46 -5.45
C ALA A 283 8.97 20.55 -6.85
N GLU A 284 7.98 19.68 -7.12
CA GLU A 284 7.14 19.71 -8.30
C GLU A 284 5.75 20.23 -7.91
N ILE A 285 5.21 21.16 -8.70
CA ILE A 285 3.89 21.75 -8.45
C ILE A 285 2.86 21.12 -9.37
N LEU A 286 1.77 20.62 -8.78
CA LEU A 286 0.60 20.10 -9.48
C LEU A 286 -0.57 21.03 -9.23
N THR A 287 -1.11 21.66 -10.27
CA THR A 287 -2.26 22.56 -10.13
C THR A 287 -3.54 21.83 -10.51
N LEU A 288 -4.36 21.51 -9.51
CA LEU A 288 -5.60 20.72 -9.62
C LEU A 288 -6.74 21.44 -8.90
N PRO A 289 -7.30 22.54 -9.44
CA PRO A 289 -8.38 23.29 -8.78
C PRO A 289 -9.73 22.60 -8.95
N ASN A 290 -10.54 22.61 -7.88
CA ASN A 290 -11.98 22.35 -7.98
C ASN A 290 -12.77 23.66 -8.12
N ALA A 291 -14.10 23.58 -8.29
CA ALA A 291 -14.99 24.72 -8.47
C ALA A 291 -15.02 25.69 -7.25
N HIS A 292 -14.51 25.27 -6.09
CA HIS A 292 -14.50 26.05 -4.84
C HIS A 292 -13.13 26.64 -4.51
N GLY A 293 -12.18 26.66 -5.45
CA GLY A 293 -10.82 27.18 -5.22
C GLY A 293 -10.01 26.34 -4.22
N LYS A 294 -10.33 25.05 -4.11
CA LYS A 294 -9.57 24.03 -3.35
C LYS A 294 -8.98 23.01 -4.31
N VAL A 295 -8.05 22.19 -3.81
CA VAL A 295 -7.56 21.05 -4.58
C VAL A 295 -8.71 20.06 -4.82
N ASP A 296 -8.87 19.62 -6.08
CA ASP A 296 -9.75 18.52 -6.45
C ASP A 296 -9.10 17.20 -5.99
N LEU A 297 -9.60 16.63 -4.90
CA LEU A 297 -9.03 15.44 -4.31
C LEU A 297 -9.28 14.18 -5.16
N ALA A 298 -10.41 14.13 -5.85
CA ALA A 298 -10.71 13.01 -6.75
C ALA A 298 -9.78 13.01 -7.97
N GLU A 299 -9.53 14.19 -8.58
CA GLU A 299 -8.56 14.30 -9.68
C GLU A 299 -7.14 14.05 -9.18
N LEU A 300 -6.80 14.47 -7.96
CA LEU A 300 -5.51 14.13 -7.36
C LEU A 300 -5.33 12.62 -7.28
N MET A 301 -6.34 11.84 -6.85
CA MET A 301 -6.21 10.36 -6.81
C MET A 301 -5.97 9.78 -8.20
N ARG A 302 -6.66 10.28 -9.24
CA ARG A 302 -6.42 9.85 -10.64
C ARG A 302 -5.02 10.21 -11.10
N GLU A 303 -4.54 11.42 -10.81
CA GLU A 303 -3.18 11.85 -11.18
C GLU A 303 -2.11 11.01 -10.48
N LEU A 304 -2.31 10.66 -9.21
CA LEU A 304 -1.39 9.78 -8.48
C LEU A 304 -1.33 8.37 -9.10
N ALA A 305 -2.45 7.83 -9.55
CA ALA A 305 -2.46 6.54 -10.26
C ALA A 305 -1.70 6.62 -11.61
N ARG A 306 -1.89 7.70 -12.40
CA ARG A 306 -1.12 7.95 -13.62
C ARG A 306 0.38 8.04 -13.34
N ARG A 307 0.78 8.56 -12.19
CA ARG A 307 2.17 8.63 -11.68
C ARG A 307 2.63 7.34 -11.01
N GLN A 308 1.90 6.25 -11.19
CA GLN A 308 2.24 4.91 -10.70
C GLN A 308 2.28 4.78 -9.16
N VAL A 309 1.49 5.56 -8.43
CA VAL A 309 1.29 5.38 -7.00
C VAL A 309 0.30 4.24 -6.79
N ASN A 310 0.77 3.11 -6.24
CA ASN A 310 -0.08 1.97 -5.88
C ASN A 310 -0.75 2.19 -4.52
N GLU A 311 0.04 2.50 -3.49
CA GLU A 311 -0.44 2.75 -2.13
C GLU A 311 -0.12 4.17 -1.71
N LEU A 312 -1.14 4.92 -1.30
CA LEU A 312 -1.03 6.24 -0.73
C LEU A 312 -1.27 6.17 0.78
N HIS A 313 -0.27 6.62 1.56
CA HIS A 313 -0.38 6.74 3.01
C HIS A 313 -0.72 8.19 3.39
N VAL A 314 -1.86 8.42 4.03
CA VAL A 314 -2.30 9.76 4.42
C VAL A 314 -2.00 9.99 5.90
N GLU A 315 -1.23 11.02 6.20
CA GLU A 315 -0.98 11.52 7.55
C GLU A 315 -1.32 13.01 7.59
N ALA A 316 -2.57 13.34 7.80
CA ALA A 316 -3.06 14.71 7.73
C ALA A 316 -3.88 15.11 8.96
N GLY A 317 -4.14 16.40 9.10
CA GLY A 317 -4.99 16.92 10.16
C GLY A 317 -6.48 16.71 9.85
N THR A 318 -7.29 16.93 10.87
CA THR A 318 -8.74 16.65 10.90
C THR A 318 -9.51 17.21 9.70
N LYS A 319 -9.14 18.43 9.20
CA LYS A 319 -9.83 19.08 8.06
C LYS A 319 -9.63 18.33 6.75
N LEU A 320 -8.38 17.98 6.41
CA LEU A 320 -8.08 17.23 5.18
C LEU A 320 -8.57 15.78 5.28
N ASN A 321 -8.43 15.14 6.44
CA ASN A 321 -9.00 13.82 6.69
C ASN A 321 -10.52 13.81 6.46
N GLY A 322 -11.25 14.81 7.00
CA GLY A 322 -12.68 14.94 6.78
C GLY A 322 -13.05 15.16 5.32
N SER A 323 -12.27 15.95 4.56
CA SER A 323 -12.50 16.15 3.12
C SER A 323 -12.29 14.86 2.33
N LEU A 324 -11.18 14.15 2.56
CA LEU A 324 -10.89 12.89 1.88
C LEU A 324 -11.96 11.82 2.15
N VAL A 325 -12.50 11.76 3.37
CA VAL A 325 -13.59 10.83 3.73
C VAL A 325 -14.89 11.24 3.02
N ARG A 326 -15.28 12.53 3.09
CA ARG A 326 -16.52 13.00 2.42
C ARG A 326 -16.50 12.78 0.91
N GLU A 327 -15.35 12.96 0.27
CA GLU A 327 -15.18 12.79 -1.17
C GLU A 327 -14.93 11.34 -1.60
N GLY A 328 -15.04 10.37 -0.65
CA GLY A 328 -14.88 8.95 -0.95
C GLY A 328 -13.47 8.54 -1.40
N CYS A 329 -12.45 9.35 -1.07
CA CYS A 329 -11.08 9.12 -1.49
C CYS A 329 -10.31 8.12 -0.62
N VAL A 330 -10.88 7.66 0.51
CA VAL A 330 -10.21 6.76 1.47
C VAL A 330 -10.72 5.33 1.30
N ASP A 331 -9.82 4.37 1.23
CA ASP A 331 -10.15 2.93 1.21
C ASP A 331 -10.11 2.32 2.59
N GLU A 332 -9.10 2.67 3.39
CA GLU A 332 -8.80 2.01 4.65
C GLU A 332 -8.31 3.01 5.71
N LEU A 333 -8.80 2.84 6.92
CA LEU A 333 -8.26 3.51 8.11
C LEU A 333 -7.22 2.59 8.77
N LEU A 334 -6.04 3.14 9.03
CA LEU A 334 -5.02 2.60 9.92
C LEU A 334 -5.07 3.43 11.22
N LEU A 335 -5.74 2.93 12.22
CA LEU A 335 -6.00 3.64 13.45
C LEU A 335 -5.17 3.03 14.60
N TYR A 336 -4.47 3.89 15.34
CA TYR A 336 -3.84 3.55 16.62
C TYR A 336 -4.60 4.23 17.73
N LEU A 337 -5.14 3.47 18.68
CA LEU A 337 -5.82 3.96 19.86
C LEU A 337 -4.96 3.74 21.10
N ALA A 338 -4.57 4.84 21.72
CA ALA A 338 -3.88 4.79 23.00
C ALA A 338 -4.89 4.56 24.14
N PRO A 339 -4.50 3.82 25.21
CA PRO A 339 -5.37 3.57 26.35
C PRO A 339 -5.44 4.80 27.29
N THR A 340 -5.86 5.94 26.74
CA THR A 340 -5.99 7.21 27.44
C THR A 340 -7.22 7.98 26.98
N LEU A 341 -7.72 8.89 27.78
CA LEU A 341 -8.81 9.80 27.46
C LEU A 341 -8.29 11.24 27.48
N LEU A 342 -8.70 12.04 26.50
CA LEU A 342 -8.36 13.46 26.40
C LEU A 342 -9.56 14.39 26.65
N GLY A 343 -10.79 13.87 26.61
CA GLY A 343 -12.02 14.63 26.82
C GLY A 343 -12.34 15.57 25.65
N ASP A 344 -12.79 16.81 25.95
CA ASP A 344 -13.09 17.80 24.92
C ASP A 344 -11.81 18.29 24.25
N ALA A 345 -11.57 17.81 23.03
CA ALA A 345 -10.34 18.00 22.27
C ALA A 345 -10.60 17.88 20.75
N GLN A 346 -9.55 17.89 19.92
CA GLN A 346 -9.69 17.75 18.47
C GLN A 346 -9.87 16.29 18.06
N GLY A 347 -11.00 15.98 17.41
CA GLY A 347 -11.26 14.63 16.88
C GLY A 347 -10.47 14.32 15.59
N MET A 348 -10.57 13.07 15.15
CA MET A 348 -9.83 12.55 13.96
C MET A 348 -10.29 13.16 12.64
N PHE A 349 -11.57 13.55 12.52
CA PHE A 349 -12.21 13.96 11.26
C PHE A 349 -13.12 15.16 11.44
N ALA A 350 -12.95 16.20 10.63
CA ALA A 350 -13.92 17.29 10.52
C ALA A 350 -15.03 16.87 9.53
N LEU A 351 -15.98 16.07 10.03
CA LEU A 351 -17.16 15.66 9.29
C LEU A 351 -18.35 16.54 9.70
N PRO A 352 -19.34 16.74 8.80
CA PRO A 352 -20.57 17.45 9.15
C PRO A 352 -21.34 16.68 10.21
N ALA A 353 -22.06 17.37 11.06
CA ALA A 353 -22.97 16.76 12.01
C ALA A 353 -24.02 15.93 11.26
N LEU A 354 -24.24 14.69 11.71
CA LEU A 354 -25.28 13.84 11.17
C LEU A 354 -26.59 14.12 11.90
N THR A 355 -27.65 14.32 11.16
CA THR A 355 -29.03 14.46 11.69
C THR A 355 -29.73 13.10 11.76
N GLU A 356 -29.25 12.12 11.00
CA GLU A 356 -29.78 10.76 10.93
C GLU A 356 -28.67 9.72 10.87
N LEU A 357 -28.88 8.59 11.54
CA LEU A 357 -27.93 7.47 11.52
C LEU A 357 -27.73 6.85 10.12
N ALA A 358 -28.67 7.01 9.22
CA ALA A 358 -28.54 6.60 7.82
C ALA A 358 -27.40 7.29 7.08
N GLY A 359 -26.99 8.50 7.52
CA GLY A 359 -25.86 9.24 6.97
C GLY A 359 -24.47 8.77 7.44
N LYS A 360 -24.38 7.75 8.29
CA LYS A 360 -23.11 7.23 8.80
C LYS A 360 -22.20 6.72 7.69
N TYR A 361 -20.89 6.75 7.93
CA TYR A 361 -19.87 6.17 7.07
C TYR A 361 -19.58 4.73 7.53
N PRO A 362 -20.14 3.67 6.88
CA PRO A 362 -19.97 2.32 7.33
C PRO A 362 -18.56 1.80 7.07
N LEU A 363 -17.99 1.11 8.05
CA LEU A 363 -16.67 0.50 8.01
C LEU A 363 -16.80 -0.99 8.38
N LYS A 364 -15.91 -1.82 7.83
CA LYS A 364 -15.70 -3.21 8.23
C LYS A 364 -14.31 -3.35 8.82
N PHE A 365 -14.20 -3.90 10.01
CA PHE A 365 -12.92 -4.26 10.59
C PHE A 365 -12.26 -5.37 9.75
N HIS A 366 -11.03 -5.15 9.39
CA HIS A 366 -10.18 -6.10 8.68
C HIS A 366 -9.20 -6.77 9.64
N GLU A 367 -8.57 -5.97 10.53
CA GLU A 367 -7.65 -6.44 11.56
C GLU A 367 -7.78 -5.58 12.82
N ALA A 368 -7.61 -6.19 13.97
CA ALA A 368 -7.43 -5.49 15.25
C ALA A 368 -6.40 -6.25 16.08
N LYS A 369 -5.31 -5.56 16.50
CA LYS A 369 -4.26 -6.16 17.32
C LYS A 369 -3.54 -5.15 18.19
N MET A 370 -2.93 -5.63 19.27
CA MET A 370 -2.07 -4.81 20.11
C MET A 370 -0.72 -4.55 19.43
N VAL A 371 -0.23 -3.30 19.56
CA VAL A 371 1.10 -2.86 19.12
C VAL A 371 1.74 -2.09 20.28
N GLY A 372 2.50 -2.78 21.12
CA GLY A 372 2.82 -2.30 22.45
C GLY A 372 1.55 -2.20 23.29
N ASP A 373 1.34 -1.04 23.94
CA ASP A 373 0.14 -0.76 24.73
C ASP A 373 -1.02 -0.20 23.91
N ASP A 374 -0.79 0.15 22.63
CA ASP A 374 -1.80 0.73 21.77
C ASP A 374 -2.57 -0.35 20.98
N LEU A 375 -3.85 -0.11 20.70
CA LEU A 375 -4.64 -0.94 19.80
C LEU A 375 -4.52 -0.43 18.37
N ARG A 376 -3.97 -1.25 17.45
CA ARG A 376 -4.00 -0.99 16.01
C ARG A 376 -5.25 -1.60 15.38
N ILE A 377 -5.98 -0.81 14.61
CA ILE A 377 -7.16 -1.24 13.85
C ILE A 377 -6.95 -0.91 12.38
N LEU A 378 -7.17 -1.91 11.50
CA LEU A 378 -7.42 -1.70 10.08
C LEU A 378 -8.91 -1.81 9.85
N ALA A 379 -9.53 -0.77 9.30
CA ALA A 379 -10.95 -0.75 8.99
C ALA A 379 -11.17 -0.19 7.58
N ARG A 380 -11.97 -0.89 6.76
CA ARG A 380 -12.22 -0.54 5.36
C ARG A 380 -13.58 0.09 5.19
N PHE A 381 -13.63 1.15 4.39
CA PHE A 381 -14.89 1.76 4.00
C PHE A 381 -15.71 0.80 3.14
N MET A 382 -16.98 0.62 3.51
CA MET A 382 -17.96 -0.15 2.73
C MET A 382 -18.67 0.82 1.79
N ASP A 383 -18.82 0.44 0.51
CA ASP A 383 -19.51 1.21 -0.53
C ASP A 383 -18.97 2.63 -0.82
N LYS A 384 -18.00 2.71 -1.72
CA LYS A 384 -17.60 3.99 -2.32
C LYS A 384 -18.61 4.51 -3.36
N ALA A 385 -19.49 3.66 -3.90
CA ALA A 385 -20.41 4.01 -4.97
C ALA A 385 -21.49 5.03 -4.59
N ASN A 386 -21.78 5.21 -3.29
CA ASN A 386 -22.89 6.05 -2.81
C ASN A 386 -22.48 7.39 -2.19
N VAL A 387 -21.20 7.71 -2.07
CA VAL A 387 -20.78 8.98 -1.43
C VAL A 387 -20.84 10.15 -2.42
N GLY A 388 -20.67 9.91 -3.73
CA GLY A 388 -20.72 10.94 -4.77
C GLY A 388 -22.12 11.44 -5.11
N ASP A 389 -23.16 10.65 -4.86
CA ASP A 389 -24.55 10.98 -5.28
C ASP A 389 -25.35 11.75 -4.20
N LYS A 390 -24.83 11.83 -2.97
CA LYS A 390 -25.52 12.51 -1.86
C LYS A 390 -25.41 14.04 -1.88
N THR A 391 -24.54 14.61 -2.71
CA THR A 391 -24.43 16.08 -2.86
C THR A 391 -25.58 16.70 -3.65
N SER A 392 -26.36 15.92 -4.41
CA SER A 392 -27.49 16.43 -5.19
C SER A 392 -28.78 16.64 -4.38
N VAL A 393 -28.83 16.18 -3.12
CA VAL A 393 -30.06 16.27 -2.28
C VAL A 393 -30.08 17.51 -1.39
N ILE A 394 -28.93 18.17 -1.16
CA ILE A 394 -28.86 19.31 -0.21
C ILE A 394 -29.24 20.64 -0.86
N ASP A 395 -29.23 20.77 -2.19
CA ASP A 395 -29.47 22.05 -2.88
C ASP A 395 -30.93 22.35 -3.26
N LYS A 396 -31.91 21.60 -2.80
CA LYS A 396 -33.32 21.79 -3.16
C LYS A 396 -34.20 22.45 -2.09
N ASN A 397 -33.68 22.86 -0.93
CA ASN A 397 -34.47 23.48 0.14
C ASN A 397 -33.84 24.74 0.73
N ILE A 398 -33.35 25.64 -0.11
CA ILE A 398 -33.11 27.05 0.30
C ILE A 398 -33.80 27.95 -0.75
N HIS A 399 -35.03 28.29 -0.50
CA HIS A 399 -35.69 29.48 -0.98
C HIS A 399 -36.17 30.29 0.22
#